data_e7aa9daff5a12f6757474608d3538f60
#
_entry.id   e7aa9daff5a12f6757474608d3538f60
#
_cell.length_a   1.000
_cell.length_b   1.000
_cell.length_c   1.000
_cell.angle_alpha   90.00
_cell.angle_beta   90.00
_cell.angle_gamma   90.00
#
_symmetry.space_group_name_H-M   'P 1'
#
loop_
_entity.id
_entity.type
_entity.pdbx_description
1 polymer ?
#
loop_
_entity_poly.entity_id
_entity_poly.type
_entity_poly.pdbx_seq_one_letter_code
_entity_poly.pdbx_strand_id
1 'polypeptide(L)'
;MDNLKEILEKAKSAFGAKDYQTAFEIWKSLAEQRNAEAQFNLGRMYSYGRGVKQNHKKAVKWYQLAGEQGNAEAQFNCGLMHHNGLGVKQDHKEAVKWCQLAGEQGNAEAQINLGLMNANGRGVLKDYKEAVKWYQLAGEQGNAEAQINLDLLLKETENTEAQNNLDLLLEKKGDSAAQSILDLLLKKKDFWKRVKGIFGQSN
;
A
#
# COMPACT_ATOMS: atom_id res chain seq x y z
N MET A 1 -15.30 -26.36 -20.15
CA MET A 1 -14.78 -25.63 -18.98
C MET A 1 -13.63 -26.38 -18.32
N ASP A 2 -13.67 -27.68 -18.25
CA ASP A 2 -12.61 -28.51 -17.63
C ASP A 2 -11.23 -28.33 -18.27
N ASN A 3 -11.19 -28.19 -19.60
CA ASN A 3 -9.94 -28.00 -20.34
C ASN A 3 -9.19 -26.68 -19.97
N LEU A 4 -9.91 -25.55 -19.76
CA LEU A 4 -9.23 -24.27 -19.43
C LEU A 4 -8.58 -24.30 -18.04
N LYS A 5 -9.27 -24.87 -17.05
CA LYS A 5 -8.74 -25.03 -15.68
C LYS A 5 -7.47 -25.89 -15.69
N GLU A 6 -7.51 -26.99 -16.41
CA GLU A 6 -6.38 -27.92 -16.55
C GLU A 6 -5.16 -27.25 -17.24
N ILE A 7 -5.41 -26.45 -18.29
CA ILE A 7 -4.35 -25.69 -18.98
C ILE A 7 -3.73 -24.64 -18.06
N LEU A 8 -4.55 -23.91 -17.25
CA LEU A 8 -4.05 -22.95 -16.27
C LEU A 8 -3.22 -23.62 -15.17
N GLU A 9 -3.66 -24.77 -14.64
CA GLU A 9 -2.90 -25.53 -13.65
C GLU A 9 -1.58 -26.06 -14.23
N LYS A 10 -1.57 -26.50 -15.48
CA LYS A 10 -0.32 -26.87 -16.19
C LYS A 10 0.66 -25.69 -16.27
N ALA A 11 0.18 -24.48 -16.58
CA ALA A 11 1.03 -23.29 -16.61
C ALA A 11 1.60 -22.93 -15.23
N LYS A 12 0.77 -23.02 -14.17
CA LYS A 12 1.20 -22.79 -12.77
C LYS A 12 2.24 -23.82 -12.34
N SER A 13 2.01 -25.10 -12.66
CA SER A 13 2.94 -26.21 -12.36
C SER A 13 4.28 -26.00 -13.06
N ALA A 14 4.27 -25.69 -14.36
CA ALA A 14 5.48 -25.37 -15.11
C ALA A 14 6.26 -24.19 -14.52
N PHE A 15 5.55 -23.11 -14.14
CA PHE A 15 6.16 -21.96 -13.49
C PHE A 15 6.77 -22.33 -12.13
N GLY A 16 6.08 -23.12 -11.31
CA GLY A 16 6.58 -23.63 -10.04
C GLY A 16 7.82 -24.52 -10.19
N ALA A 17 7.86 -25.33 -11.23
CA ALA A 17 9.00 -26.15 -11.61
C ALA A 17 10.15 -25.34 -12.28
N LYS A 18 10.01 -24.02 -12.42
CA LYS A 18 10.93 -23.10 -13.12
C LYS A 18 11.05 -23.37 -14.62
N ASP A 19 10.17 -24.17 -15.20
CA ASP A 19 10.02 -24.26 -16.66
C ASP A 19 9.25 -23.04 -17.17
N TYR A 20 9.95 -21.91 -17.15
CA TYR A 20 9.39 -20.63 -17.52
C TYR A 20 9.03 -20.53 -19.01
N GLN A 21 9.68 -21.34 -19.86
CA GLN A 21 9.37 -21.35 -21.28
C GLN A 21 7.98 -21.91 -21.53
N THR A 22 7.70 -23.10 -21.00
CA THR A 22 6.37 -23.73 -21.11
C THR A 22 5.28 -22.84 -20.46
N ALA A 23 5.54 -22.30 -19.27
CA ALA A 23 4.60 -21.39 -18.61
C ALA A 23 4.31 -20.15 -19.46
N PHE A 24 5.34 -19.54 -20.06
CA PHE A 24 5.20 -18.37 -20.93
C PHE A 24 4.32 -18.65 -22.15
N GLU A 25 4.58 -19.74 -22.84
CA GLU A 25 3.81 -20.09 -24.04
C GLU A 25 2.33 -20.31 -23.75
N ILE A 26 2.04 -21.02 -22.65
CA ILE A 26 0.64 -21.26 -22.24
C ILE A 26 -0.02 -19.95 -21.81
N TRP A 27 0.59 -19.17 -20.92
CA TRP A 27 -0.01 -17.92 -20.48
C TRP A 27 -0.13 -16.89 -21.59
N LYS A 28 0.84 -16.83 -22.53
CA LYS A 28 0.75 -15.95 -23.68
C LYS A 28 -0.46 -16.28 -24.54
N SER A 29 -0.66 -17.57 -24.87
CA SER A 29 -1.81 -18.02 -25.63
C SER A 29 -3.15 -17.67 -24.98
N LEU A 30 -3.28 -17.91 -23.66
CA LEU A 30 -4.49 -17.59 -22.91
C LEU A 30 -4.70 -16.08 -22.71
N ALA A 31 -3.61 -15.31 -22.52
CA ALA A 31 -3.68 -13.86 -22.37
C ALA A 31 -4.15 -13.17 -23.65
N GLU A 32 -3.73 -13.66 -24.81
CA GLU A 32 -4.21 -13.21 -26.12
C GLU A 32 -5.71 -13.51 -26.32
N GLN A 33 -6.21 -14.57 -25.66
CA GLN A 33 -7.64 -14.90 -25.58
C GLN A 33 -8.38 -14.14 -24.48
N ARG A 34 -7.76 -13.09 -23.91
CA ARG A 34 -8.33 -12.21 -22.87
C ARG A 34 -8.58 -12.90 -21.53
N ASN A 35 -7.89 -14.00 -21.22
CA ASN A 35 -7.96 -14.58 -19.88
C ASN A 35 -7.22 -13.69 -18.88
N ALA A 36 -7.93 -13.14 -17.88
CA ALA A 36 -7.38 -12.18 -16.92
C ALA A 36 -6.24 -12.76 -16.04
N GLU A 37 -6.36 -14.02 -15.62
CA GLU A 37 -5.33 -14.70 -14.83
C GLU A 37 -4.05 -14.91 -15.65
N ALA A 38 -4.19 -15.30 -16.91
CA ALA A 38 -3.04 -15.46 -17.80
C ALA A 38 -2.37 -14.11 -18.11
N GLN A 39 -3.15 -13.05 -18.33
CA GLN A 39 -2.62 -11.69 -18.51
C GLN A 39 -1.85 -11.22 -17.29
N PHE A 40 -2.38 -11.43 -16.09
CA PHE A 40 -1.66 -11.11 -14.85
C PHE A 40 -0.32 -11.85 -14.76
N ASN A 41 -0.32 -13.17 -14.97
CA ASN A 41 0.89 -13.98 -14.92
C ASN A 41 1.90 -13.60 -16.00
N LEU A 42 1.44 -13.27 -17.22
CA LEU A 42 2.31 -12.78 -18.28
C LEU A 42 2.93 -11.41 -17.93
N GLY A 43 2.15 -10.54 -17.29
CA GLY A 43 2.64 -9.28 -16.71
C GLY A 43 3.77 -9.52 -15.71
N ARG A 44 3.60 -10.47 -14.80
CA ARG A 44 4.64 -10.88 -13.84
C ARG A 44 5.90 -11.39 -14.53
N MET A 45 5.75 -12.23 -15.55
CA MET A 45 6.91 -12.74 -16.29
C MET A 45 7.73 -11.62 -16.93
N TYR A 46 7.07 -10.65 -17.55
CA TYR A 46 7.75 -9.48 -18.09
C TYR A 46 8.32 -8.56 -17.01
N SER A 47 7.63 -8.41 -15.88
CA SER A 47 8.10 -7.57 -14.77
C SER A 47 9.39 -8.08 -14.15
N TYR A 48 9.52 -9.41 -14.00
CA TYR A 48 10.66 -10.04 -13.33
C TYR A 48 11.67 -10.68 -14.29
N GLY A 49 11.42 -10.69 -15.60
CA GLY A 49 12.31 -11.33 -16.58
C GLY A 49 12.32 -12.85 -16.46
N ARG A 50 11.23 -13.48 -16.04
CA ARG A 50 11.15 -14.94 -15.90
C ARG A 50 10.72 -15.59 -17.21
N GLY A 51 11.62 -16.33 -17.86
CA GLY A 51 11.40 -16.96 -19.16
C GLY A 51 11.40 -16.00 -20.35
N VAL A 52 11.49 -14.69 -20.08
CA VAL A 52 11.56 -13.63 -21.09
C VAL A 52 12.48 -12.51 -20.62
N LYS A 53 12.99 -11.71 -21.56
CA LYS A 53 13.72 -10.48 -21.21
C LYS A 53 12.79 -9.53 -20.43
N GLN A 54 13.24 -9.05 -19.28
CA GLN A 54 12.50 -8.08 -18.47
C GLN A 54 12.05 -6.87 -19.32
N ASN A 55 10.78 -6.51 -19.18
CA ASN A 55 10.19 -5.39 -19.91
C ASN A 55 9.01 -4.80 -19.14
N HIS A 56 9.27 -3.74 -18.40
CA HIS A 56 8.24 -3.08 -17.59
C HIS A 56 7.12 -2.45 -18.43
N LYS A 57 7.39 -1.97 -19.67
CA LYS A 57 6.34 -1.48 -20.57
C LYS A 57 5.33 -2.57 -20.95
N LYS A 58 5.85 -3.77 -21.24
CA LYS A 58 4.96 -4.91 -21.51
C LYS A 58 4.25 -5.38 -20.24
N ALA A 59 4.93 -5.37 -19.09
CA ALA A 59 4.34 -5.75 -17.81
C ALA A 59 3.12 -4.88 -17.47
N VAL A 60 3.28 -3.55 -17.51
CA VAL A 60 2.19 -2.61 -17.27
C VAL A 60 1.00 -2.88 -18.19
N LYS A 61 1.24 -3.04 -19.50
CA LYS A 61 0.17 -3.30 -20.46
C LYS A 61 -0.63 -4.55 -20.10
N TRP A 62 0.04 -5.64 -19.72
CA TRP A 62 -0.64 -6.87 -19.36
C TRP A 62 -1.36 -6.77 -18.01
N TYR A 63 -0.78 -6.07 -17.03
CA TYR A 63 -1.45 -5.79 -15.75
C TYR A 63 -2.71 -4.92 -15.95
N GLN A 64 -2.64 -3.89 -16.80
CA GLN A 64 -3.81 -3.07 -17.13
C GLN A 64 -4.95 -3.91 -17.71
N LEU A 65 -4.65 -4.73 -18.71
CA LEU A 65 -5.65 -5.61 -19.33
C LEU A 65 -6.30 -6.58 -18.33
N ALA A 66 -5.53 -7.14 -17.40
CA ALA A 66 -6.04 -7.99 -16.34
C ALA A 66 -6.84 -7.19 -15.29
N GLY A 67 -6.33 -6.02 -14.90
CA GLY A 67 -6.96 -5.13 -13.92
C GLY A 67 -8.29 -4.56 -14.39
N GLU A 68 -8.41 -4.21 -15.67
CA GLU A 68 -9.67 -3.79 -16.32
C GLU A 68 -10.73 -4.91 -16.28
N GLN A 69 -10.33 -6.16 -16.19
CA GLN A 69 -11.21 -7.31 -16.01
C GLN A 69 -11.49 -7.64 -14.54
N GLY A 70 -11.04 -6.80 -13.61
CA GLY A 70 -11.30 -6.95 -12.17
C GLY A 70 -10.28 -7.81 -11.42
N ASN A 71 -9.13 -8.18 -12.01
CA ASN A 71 -8.10 -8.89 -11.28
C ASN A 71 -7.41 -7.96 -10.28
N ALA A 72 -7.68 -8.15 -8.97
CA ALA A 72 -7.20 -7.28 -7.89
C ALA A 72 -5.67 -7.24 -7.79
N GLU A 73 -4.99 -8.36 -7.98
CA GLU A 73 -3.53 -8.45 -7.98
C GLU A 73 -2.93 -7.63 -9.14
N ALA A 74 -3.55 -7.68 -10.31
CA ALA A 74 -3.12 -6.91 -11.46
C ALA A 74 -3.35 -5.40 -11.24
N GLN A 75 -4.49 -5.03 -10.65
CA GLN A 75 -4.79 -3.64 -10.28
C GLN A 75 -3.75 -3.09 -9.31
N PHE A 76 -3.44 -3.84 -8.25
CA PHE A 76 -2.38 -3.46 -7.30
C PHE A 76 -1.03 -3.30 -8.01
N ASN A 77 -0.62 -4.24 -8.85
CA ASN A 77 0.63 -4.14 -9.60
C ASN A 77 0.64 -2.95 -10.58
N CYS A 78 -0.49 -2.62 -11.23
CA CYS A 78 -0.64 -1.37 -11.98
C CYS A 78 -0.38 -0.14 -11.11
N GLY A 79 -0.99 -0.10 -9.93
CA GLY A 79 -0.77 0.97 -8.95
C GLY A 79 0.71 1.15 -8.62
N LEU A 80 1.42 0.06 -8.33
CA LEU A 80 2.86 0.09 -8.05
C LEU A 80 3.68 0.58 -9.25
N MET A 81 3.33 0.14 -10.46
CA MET A 81 4.04 0.56 -11.68
C MET A 81 3.90 2.07 -11.92
N HIS A 82 2.70 2.63 -11.74
CA HIS A 82 2.46 4.07 -11.82
C HIS A 82 3.13 4.83 -10.68
N HIS A 83 3.09 4.29 -9.45
CA HIS A 83 3.73 4.90 -8.29
C HIS A 83 5.24 5.05 -8.48
N ASN A 84 5.90 4.04 -9.04
CA ASN A 84 7.35 3.98 -9.20
C ASN A 84 7.85 4.46 -10.57
N GLY A 85 6.95 4.72 -11.54
CA GLY A 85 7.34 5.07 -12.91
C GLY A 85 7.97 3.90 -13.67
N LEU A 86 7.61 2.65 -13.36
CA LEU A 86 8.17 1.46 -13.99
C LEU A 86 7.43 1.14 -15.29
N GLY A 87 8.08 1.38 -16.41
CA GLY A 87 7.50 1.14 -17.75
C GLY A 87 6.46 2.16 -18.20
N VAL A 88 6.07 3.08 -17.33
CA VAL A 88 5.19 4.22 -17.55
C VAL A 88 5.77 5.46 -16.90
N LYS A 89 5.28 6.64 -17.25
CA LYS A 89 5.59 7.87 -16.49
C LYS A 89 5.01 7.74 -15.07
N GLN A 90 5.80 8.15 -14.08
CA GLN A 90 5.32 8.18 -12.70
C GLN A 90 4.06 9.06 -12.59
N ASP A 91 3.01 8.51 -12.01
CA ASP A 91 1.74 9.19 -11.77
C ASP A 91 1.10 8.66 -10.49
N HIS A 92 1.23 9.43 -9.41
CA HIS A 92 0.67 9.05 -8.12
C HIS A 92 -0.87 9.09 -8.09
N LYS A 93 -1.51 9.94 -8.92
CA LYS A 93 -2.97 9.97 -9.00
C LYS A 93 -3.52 8.70 -9.66
N GLU A 94 -2.87 8.28 -10.73
CA GLU A 94 -3.23 7.02 -11.40
C GLU A 94 -2.92 5.80 -10.51
N ALA A 95 -1.81 5.86 -9.76
CA ALA A 95 -1.48 4.83 -8.76
C ALA A 95 -2.58 4.67 -7.71
N VAL A 96 -3.10 5.78 -7.17
CA VAL A 96 -4.22 5.76 -6.20
C VAL A 96 -5.44 5.10 -6.78
N LYS A 97 -5.86 5.44 -8.01
CA LYS A 97 -7.05 4.83 -8.65
C LYS A 97 -6.92 3.32 -8.76
N TRP A 98 -5.78 2.83 -9.22
CA TRP A 98 -5.54 1.41 -9.36
C TRP A 98 -5.48 0.69 -7.99
N CYS A 99 -4.80 1.29 -7.00
CA CYS A 99 -4.77 0.75 -5.65
C CYS A 99 -6.16 0.75 -5.01
N GLN A 100 -7.00 1.77 -5.27
CA GLN A 100 -8.35 1.84 -4.75
C GLN A 100 -9.21 0.68 -5.27
N LEU A 101 -9.18 0.40 -6.58
CA LEU A 101 -9.89 -0.73 -7.17
C LEU A 101 -9.47 -2.07 -6.53
N ALA A 102 -8.16 -2.27 -6.27
CA ALA A 102 -7.66 -3.47 -5.61
C ALA A 102 -8.04 -3.52 -4.12
N GLY A 103 -7.92 -2.40 -3.41
CA GLY A 103 -8.21 -2.28 -1.98
C GLY A 103 -9.68 -2.50 -1.66
N GLU A 104 -10.59 -2.02 -2.50
CA GLU A 104 -12.04 -2.25 -2.40
C GLU A 104 -12.40 -3.73 -2.61
N GLN A 105 -11.59 -4.49 -3.33
CA GLN A 105 -11.71 -5.93 -3.47
C GLN A 105 -11.02 -6.72 -2.34
N GLY A 106 -10.46 -6.03 -1.33
CA GLY A 106 -9.83 -6.66 -0.19
C GLY A 106 -8.34 -6.99 -0.36
N ASN A 107 -7.66 -6.47 -1.39
CA ASN A 107 -6.21 -6.65 -1.49
C ASN A 107 -5.51 -5.87 -0.37
N ALA A 108 -4.92 -6.59 0.60
CA ALA A 108 -4.33 -6.00 1.79
C ALA A 108 -3.12 -5.10 1.49
N GLU A 109 -2.28 -5.47 0.53
CA GLU A 109 -1.14 -4.64 0.12
C GLU A 109 -1.60 -3.33 -0.53
N ALA A 110 -2.67 -3.37 -1.34
CA ALA A 110 -3.27 -2.16 -1.89
C ALA A 110 -3.85 -1.27 -0.79
N GLN A 111 -4.51 -1.84 0.22
CA GLN A 111 -5.04 -1.10 1.37
C GLN A 111 -3.92 -0.42 2.16
N ILE A 112 -2.80 -1.10 2.42
CA ILE A 112 -1.63 -0.49 3.07
C ILE A 112 -1.08 0.67 2.24
N ASN A 113 -0.92 0.47 0.93
CA ASN A 113 -0.43 1.52 0.04
C ASN A 113 -1.36 2.74 0.00
N LEU A 114 -2.69 2.52 0.01
CA LEU A 114 -3.67 3.61 0.12
C LEU A 114 -3.55 4.36 1.45
N GLY A 115 -3.36 3.63 2.54
CA GLY A 115 -3.08 4.22 3.85
C GLY A 115 -1.86 5.14 3.80
N LEU A 116 -0.74 4.66 3.25
CA LEU A 116 0.49 5.44 3.05
C LEU A 116 0.28 6.64 2.12
N MET A 117 -0.45 6.48 1.02
CA MET A 117 -0.74 7.58 0.08
C MET A 117 -1.57 8.67 0.73
N ASN A 118 -2.60 8.31 1.48
CA ASN A 118 -3.44 9.28 2.21
C ASN A 118 -2.66 9.95 3.35
N ALA A 119 -1.90 9.20 4.14
CA ALA A 119 -1.10 9.75 5.23
C ALA A 119 -0.04 10.77 4.75
N ASN A 120 0.51 10.55 3.55
CA ASN A 120 1.58 11.39 2.99
C ASN A 120 1.09 12.42 1.95
N GLY A 121 -0.18 12.40 1.55
CA GLY A 121 -0.70 13.26 0.48
C GLY A 121 -0.11 12.94 -0.90
N ARG A 122 0.18 11.66 -1.18
CA ARG A 122 0.76 11.23 -2.46
C ARG A 122 -0.33 10.84 -3.46
N GLY A 123 -0.56 11.69 -4.45
CA GLY A 123 -1.61 11.50 -5.47
C GLY A 123 -3.02 11.85 -5.00
N VAL A 124 -3.21 12.07 -3.72
CA VAL A 124 -4.42 12.55 -3.05
C VAL A 124 -4.09 13.66 -2.07
N LEU A 125 -5.08 14.38 -1.58
CA LEU A 125 -4.90 15.27 -0.45
C LEU A 125 -4.57 14.44 0.81
N LYS A 126 -3.70 14.99 1.66
CA LYS A 126 -3.35 14.34 2.93
C LYS A 126 -4.60 14.20 3.81
N ASP A 127 -4.93 12.96 4.16
CA ASP A 127 -6.08 12.63 4.99
C ASP A 127 -5.75 11.47 5.94
N TYR A 128 -5.49 11.81 7.19
CA TYR A 128 -5.18 10.81 8.21
C TYR A 128 -6.37 9.92 8.57
N LYS A 129 -7.61 10.43 8.49
CA LYS A 129 -8.80 9.64 8.78
C LYS A 129 -9.00 8.55 7.74
N GLU A 130 -8.81 8.91 6.48
CA GLU A 130 -8.89 7.95 5.38
C GLU A 130 -7.72 6.94 5.44
N ALA A 131 -6.52 7.39 5.82
CA ALA A 131 -5.37 6.49 6.04
C ALA A 131 -5.66 5.46 7.15
N VAL A 132 -6.24 5.88 8.28
CA VAL A 132 -6.66 4.99 9.37
C VAL A 132 -7.61 3.91 8.88
N LYS A 133 -8.65 4.26 8.10
CA LYS A 133 -9.61 3.29 7.57
C LYS A 133 -8.93 2.21 6.73
N TRP A 134 -8.05 2.62 5.82
CA TRP A 134 -7.35 1.67 4.96
C TRP A 134 -6.42 0.74 5.75
N TYR A 135 -5.69 1.27 6.75
CA TYR A 135 -4.86 0.43 7.62
C TYR A 135 -5.69 -0.52 8.49
N GLN A 136 -6.86 -0.08 8.98
CA GLN A 136 -7.78 -0.94 9.74
C GLN A 136 -8.26 -2.11 8.88
N LEU A 137 -8.72 -1.85 7.65
CA LEU A 137 -9.16 -2.91 6.73
C LEU A 137 -8.07 -3.95 6.45
N ALA A 138 -6.83 -3.52 6.26
CA ALA A 138 -5.70 -4.45 6.08
C ALA A 138 -5.35 -5.18 7.39
N GLY A 139 -5.45 -4.50 8.54
CA GLY A 139 -5.19 -5.07 9.86
C GLY A 139 -6.21 -6.14 10.25
N GLU A 140 -7.48 -5.96 9.90
CA GLU A 140 -8.56 -6.96 10.11
C GLU A 140 -8.30 -8.26 9.35
N GLN A 141 -7.52 -8.20 8.28
CA GLN A 141 -7.05 -9.38 7.54
C GLN A 141 -5.80 -10.03 8.17
N GLY A 142 -5.36 -9.55 9.34
CA GLY A 142 -4.18 -10.05 10.04
C GLY A 142 -2.85 -9.51 9.51
N ASN A 143 -2.85 -8.43 8.74
CA ASN A 143 -1.62 -7.84 8.22
C ASN A 143 -0.90 -7.04 9.32
N ALA A 144 0.25 -7.54 9.77
CA ALA A 144 1.04 -6.93 10.85
C ALA A 144 1.63 -5.56 10.46
N GLU A 145 2.01 -5.36 9.20
CA GLU A 145 2.52 -4.08 8.70
C GLU A 145 1.45 -2.99 8.79
N ALA A 146 0.20 -3.32 8.44
CA ALA A 146 -0.91 -2.40 8.56
C ALA A 146 -1.14 -1.97 10.01
N GLN A 147 -1.05 -2.91 10.96
CA GLN A 147 -1.19 -2.60 12.39
C GLN A 147 -0.07 -1.68 12.88
N ILE A 148 1.18 -1.93 12.48
CA ILE A 148 2.32 -1.07 12.82
C ILE A 148 2.13 0.34 12.26
N ASN A 149 1.72 0.45 10.99
CA ASN A 149 1.50 1.74 10.34
C ASN A 149 0.33 2.51 10.99
N LEU A 150 -0.73 1.81 11.40
CA LEU A 150 -1.86 2.39 12.14
C LEU A 150 -1.39 2.96 13.49
N ASP A 151 -0.65 2.18 14.27
CA ASP A 151 -0.15 2.60 15.59
C ASP A 151 0.80 3.82 15.48
N LEU A 152 1.65 3.85 14.46
CA LEU A 152 2.53 4.99 14.20
C LEU A 152 1.74 6.24 13.82
N LEU A 153 0.72 6.10 12.96
CA LEU A 153 -0.11 7.20 12.51
C LEU A 153 -0.93 7.79 13.68
N LEU A 154 -1.51 6.95 14.53
CA LEU A 154 -2.26 7.39 15.71
C LEU A 154 -1.37 8.16 16.68
N LYS A 155 -0.13 7.68 16.93
CA LYS A 155 0.83 8.42 17.75
C LYS A 155 1.24 9.76 17.16
N GLU A 156 1.39 9.84 15.85
CA GLU A 156 1.70 11.11 15.15
C GLU A 156 0.54 12.10 15.30
N THR A 157 -0.71 11.66 15.11
CA THR A 157 -1.89 12.51 15.20
C THR A 157 -2.13 13.00 16.63
N GLU A 158 -1.99 12.13 17.64
CA GLU A 158 -2.07 12.51 19.06
C GLU A 158 -1.01 13.57 19.43
N ASN A 159 0.23 13.40 18.98
CA ASN A 159 1.29 14.37 19.22
C ASN A 159 1.01 15.71 18.55
N THR A 160 0.46 15.71 17.32
CA THR A 160 0.13 16.93 16.58
C THR A 160 -1.03 17.67 17.25
N GLU A 161 -2.06 16.95 17.68
CA GLU A 161 -3.20 17.53 18.40
C GLU A 161 -2.77 18.11 19.75
N ALA A 162 -1.94 17.40 20.50
CA ALA A 162 -1.38 17.90 21.76
C ALA A 162 -0.51 19.16 21.54
N GLN A 163 0.27 19.23 20.44
CA GLN A 163 1.06 20.40 20.10
C GLN A 163 0.16 21.58 19.72
N ASN A 164 -0.85 21.38 18.88
CA ASN A 164 -1.79 22.42 18.49
C ASN A 164 -2.55 22.98 19.69
N ASN A 165 -2.98 22.12 20.63
CA ASN A 165 -3.62 22.55 21.86
C ASN A 165 -2.68 23.33 22.77
N LEU A 166 -1.39 22.96 22.82
CA LEU A 166 -0.37 23.69 23.56
C LEU A 166 -0.13 25.08 22.95
N ASP A 167 -0.01 25.20 21.62
CA ASP A 167 0.19 26.45 20.92
C ASP A 167 -1.01 27.39 21.13
N LEU A 168 -2.25 26.86 21.07
CA LEU A 168 -3.46 27.62 21.33
C LEU A 168 -3.54 28.14 22.78
N LEU A 169 -3.05 27.38 23.77
CA LEU A 169 -2.96 27.80 25.17
C LEU A 169 -1.88 28.86 25.38
N LEU A 170 -0.76 28.77 24.63
CA LEU A 170 0.30 29.78 24.68
C LEU A 170 -0.14 31.13 24.10
N GLU A 171 -1.02 31.14 23.09
CA GLU A 171 -1.61 32.36 22.52
C GLU A 171 -2.53 33.05 23.52
N LYS A 172 -3.16 32.33 24.43
CA LYS A 172 -4.04 32.84 25.48
C LYS A 172 -3.28 33.28 26.75
N LYS A 173 -2.08 33.81 26.61
CA LYS A 173 -1.29 34.33 27.72
C LYS A 173 -2.06 35.41 28.53
N GLY A 174 -2.30 35.10 29.80
CA GLY A 174 -3.06 35.96 30.72
C GLY A 174 -4.28 35.30 31.36
N ASP A 175 -4.71 34.16 30.86
CA ASP A 175 -5.74 33.33 31.48
C ASP A 175 -5.09 32.36 32.48
N SER A 176 -5.43 32.49 33.77
CA SER A 176 -4.87 31.68 34.87
C SER A 176 -5.22 30.19 34.71
N ALA A 177 -6.36 29.86 34.11
CA ALA A 177 -6.75 28.49 33.83
C ALA A 177 -5.93 27.88 32.69
N ALA A 178 -5.69 28.65 31.64
CA ALA A 178 -4.82 28.23 30.52
C ALA A 178 -3.37 28.00 30.99
N GLN A 179 -2.86 28.85 31.90
CA GLN A 179 -1.53 28.71 32.50
C GLN A 179 -1.41 27.42 33.33
N SER A 180 -2.43 27.09 34.12
CA SER A 180 -2.43 25.87 34.94
C SER A 180 -2.45 24.60 34.08
N ILE A 181 -3.22 24.61 33.00
CA ILE A 181 -3.27 23.49 32.03
C ILE A 181 -1.92 23.35 31.30
N LEU A 182 -1.30 24.48 30.90
CA LEU A 182 0.00 24.53 30.26
C LEU A 182 1.08 23.90 31.15
N ASP A 183 1.12 24.28 32.44
CA ASP A 183 2.08 23.74 33.41
C ASP A 183 1.89 22.23 33.61
N LEU A 184 0.64 21.76 33.57
CA LEU A 184 0.33 20.33 33.66
C LEU A 184 0.80 19.55 32.44
N LEU A 185 0.62 20.10 31.23
CA LEU A 185 1.06 19.49 29.97
C LEU A 185 2.58 19.48 29.86
N LEU A 186 3.26 20.55 30.27
CA LEU A 186 4.73 20.62 30.31
C LEU A 186 5.33 19.59 31.28
N LYS A 187 4.74 19.43 32.47
CA LYS A 187 5.15 18.39 33.42
C LYS A 187 4.96 16.98 32.84
N LYS A 188 3.88 16.73 32.10
CA LYS A 188 3.60 15.45 31.45
C LYS A 188 4.60 15.16 30.32
N LYS A 189 4.96 16.18 29.51
CA LYS A 189 5.97 16.09 28.45
C LYS A 189 7.36 15.79 29.02
N ASP A 190 7.77 16.43 30.11
CA ASP A 190 9.04 16.16 30.79
C ASP A 190 9.06 14.78 31.44
N PHE A 191 7.95 14.32 31.98
CA PHE A 191 7.79 12.96 32.49
C PHE A 191 8.05 11.94 31.39
N TRP A 192 7.40 12.06 30.22
CA TRP A 192 7.60 11.16 29.09
C TRP A 192 9.00 11.23 28.49
N LYS A 193 9.63 12.41 28.49
CA LYS A 193 11.02 12.56 28.06
C LYS A 193 11.98 11.84 29.01
N ARG A 194 11.73 11.88 30.32
CA ARG A 194 12.50 11.12 31.34
C ARG A 194 12.29 9.60 31.17
N VAL A 195 11.05 9.16 30.98
CA VAL A 195 10.74 7.74 30.74
C VAL A 195 11.46 7.22 29.49
N LYS A 196 11.43 7.95 28.37
CA LYS A 196 12.18 7.59 27.16
C LYS A 196 13.70 7.56 27.39
N GLY A 197 14.24 8.45 28.22
CA GLY A 197 15.66 8.46 28.59
C GLY A 197 16.09 7.25 29.44
N ILE A 198 15.18 6.70 30.24
CA ILE A 198 15.44 5.52 31.08
C ILE A 198 15.39 4.23 30.25
N PHE A 199 14.46 4.12 29.30
CA PHE A 199 14.28 2.91 28.46
C PHE A 199 15.07 2.95 27.14
N GLY A 200 15.65 4.10 26.76
CA GLY A 200 16.45 4.27 25.52
C GLY A 200 17.96 4.00 25.70
N GLN A 201 18.42 3.56 26.86
CA GLN A 201 19.82 3.21 27.12
C GLN A 201 20.06 1.70 27.29
N SER A 202 19.13 0.88 26.82
CA SER A 202 19.32 -0.57 26.76
C SER A 202 19.42 -0.99 25.31
N ASN A 203 20.59 -0.75 24.70
CA ASN A 203 21.34 -1.60 23.75
C ASN A 203 22.56 -0.86 23.25
#